data_754c7ab1508e031f1b559eb3bb6efbcf
#
_entry.id   754c7ab1508e031f1b559eb3bb6efbcf
#
_cell.length_a   1.000
_cell.length_b   1.000
_cell.length_c   1.000
_cell.angle_alpha   90.00
_cell.angle_beta   90.00
_cell.angle_gamma   90.00
#
_symmetry.space_group_name_H-M   'P 1'
#
loop_
_entity.id
_entity.type
_entity.pdbx_description
1 polymer ?
#
loop_
_entity_poly.entity_id
_entity_poly.type
_entity_poly.pdbx_seq_one_letter_code
_entity_poly.pdbx_strand_id
1 'polypeptide(L)'
;TDFPGERYAEVCDSLLRPFTAPANSPCAILHSSLSNHVTAHRSLYDRVSLTLPATLDDTLPTNERILRFTQQESPALAALYYNYGRYLLISSTRPGSLPPNLQGLWANGVSTPWNGDYHTNINIQMNHWPLEQAGLSELYQPLTTLMERLIPSGEASARTFYGDEADGWVLHMMTNVWNYTAPGEHPSWGATNTGGAWLCAHLWEHYLYTQDKDYLRRIYPVLKGAARFFSSTTVQEPSHGWLVTAPTSSPENSFYVPGDSVTPVSICMGPTMDVQLLTELYTNVIAAARLLDCDADYVAKLEVDLKRFPPMQISKEGYLQEWLEDYKEVDVHHRHVSHLYGLHPGNLISPEFTPELAEACRMTLNRRGDEGTGWSRAWKINFWARLGDGNRAWKLFKSLLHPAVDAATGGHGSGTFPNLFCSHPPFQIDGNYGGAAGVGEMLLQSHEGFIHLLPALPDSWTTGNFRGMRVRGGASIDLDWKDGRATRAVVTALVPGKFTVKMPASAVRAEVTVGGHTYTYKKPAFSLDLNKGEEATVCFF
;
A
#
# COMPACT_ATOMS: atom_id res chain seq x y z
N THR A 1 -24.26 3.40 11.22
CA THR A 1 -24.50 2.65 9.96
C THR A 1 -25.34 3.52 9.03
N ASP A 2 -25.05 3.47 7.72
CA ASP A 2 -25.83 4.18 6.71
C ASP A 2 -27.09 3.40 6.29
N PHE A 3 -27.40 2.35 7.04
CA PHE A 3 -28.60 1.55 6.79
C PHE A 3 -29.84 2.36 7.13
N PRO A 4 -30.74 2.61 6.16
CA PRO A 4 -31.92 3.47 6.34
C PRO A 4 -33.03 2.83 7.19
N GLY A 5 -32.79 1.67 7.81
CA GLY A 5 -33.76 0.95 8.62
C GLY A 5 -34.96 0.47 7.80
N GLU A 6 -36.16 0.61 8.32
CA GLU A 6 -37.41 0.21 7.65
C GLU A 6 -37.69 1.02 6.36
N ARG A 7 -37.01 2.15 6.17
CA ARG A 7 -37.17 3.01 5.00
C ARG A 7 -36.30 2.63 3.80
N TYR A 8 -35.60 1.49 3.82
CA TYR A 8 -34.70 1.09 2.73
C TYR A 8 -35.41 1.04 1.35
N ALA A 9 -36.66 0.57 1.30
CA ALA A 9 -37.43 0.51 0.07
C ALA A 9 -37.70 1.90 -0.51
N GLU A 10 -38.09 2.88 0.33
CA GLU A 10 -38.32 4.27 -0.08
C GLU A 10 -37.03 4.93 -0.62
N VAL A 11 -35.88 4.65 0.02
CA VAL A 11 -34.60 5.15 -0.43
C VAL A 11 -34.21 4.52 -1.76
N CYS A 12 -34.36 3.21 -1.93
CA CYS A 12 -34.11 2.52 -3.20
C CYS A 12 -35.02 3.05 -4.31
N ASP A 13 -36.30 3.20 -4.05
CA ASP A 13 -37.27 3.76 -5.02
C ASP A 13 -36.88 5.19 -5.40
N SER A 14 -36.47 6.02 -4.46
CA SER A 14 -36.01 7.38 -4.72
C SER A 14 -34.77 7.40 -5.63
N LEU A 15 -33.82 6.51 -5.38
CA LEU A 15 -32.60 6.39 -6.21
C LEU A 15 -32.91 5.85 -7.61
N LEU A 16 -33.93 5.00 -7.77
CA LEU A 16 -34.30 4.40 -9.05
C LEU A 16 -35.25 5.27 -9.87
N ARG A 17 -35.98 6.22 -9.27
CA ARG A 17 -36.94 7.11 -9.96
C ARG A 17 -36.39 7.79 -11.21
N PRO A 18 -35.16 8.32 -11.27
CA PRO A 18 -34.62 8.91 -12.49
C PRO A 18 -34.54 7.92 -13.66
N PHE A 19 -34.46 6.63 -13.37
CA PHE A 19 -34.33 5.54 -14.35
C PHE A 19 -35.68 4.92 -14.74
N THR A 20 -36.75 5.17 -13.98
CA THR A 20 -38.09 4.58 -14.18
C THR A 20 -39.14 5.59 -14.59
N ALA A 21 -38.79 6.87 -14.78
CA ALA A 21 -39.74 7.93 -15.14
C ALA A 21 -40.37 7.67 -16.51
N PRO A 22 -41.71 7.76 -16.64
CA PRO A 22 -42.45 7.40 -17.88
C PRO A 22 -42.15 8.27 -19.09
N ALA A 23 -41.56 9.44 -18.89
CA ALA A 23 -41.33 10.43 -19.95
C ALA A 23 -40.16 10.08 -20.88
N ASN A 24 -39.32 9.10 -20.54
CA ASN A 24 -38.15 8.73 -21.33
C ASN A 24 -38.29 7.32 -21.91
N SER A 25 -37.95 7.17 -23.20
CA SER A 25 -37.88 5.83 -23.78
C SER A 25 -36.80 5.01 -23.06
N PRO A 26 -37.00 3.69 -22.80
CA PRO A 26 -36.00 2.85 -22.19
C PRO A 26 -34.61 2.92 -22.86
N CYS A 27 -34.59 3.05 -24.20
CA CYS A 27 -33.36 3.23 -24.97
C CYS A 27 -32.64 4.55 -24.65
N ALA A 28 -33.37 5.65 -24.49
CA ALA A 28 -32.78 6.95 -24.17
C ALA A 28 -32.17 6.96 -22.75
N ILE A 29 -32.84 6.32 -21.79
CA ILE A 29 -32.33 6.13 -20.41
C ILE A 29 -31.06 5.30 -20.43
N LEU A 30 -31.06 4.17 -21.14
CA LEU A 30 -29.89 3.30 -21.26
C LEU A 30 -28.70 4.02 -21.91
N HIS A 31 -28.92 4.75 -23.01
CA HIS A 31 -27.84 5.51 -23.66
C HIS A 31 -27.28 6.62 -22.76
N SER A 32 -28.16 7.36 -22.09
CA SER A 32 -27.76 8.41 -21.14
C SER A 32 -26.97 7.82 -19.96
N SER A 33 -27.46 6.74 -19.36
CA SER A 33 -26.79 6.06 -18.24
C SER A 33 -25.44 5.49 -18.65
N LEU A 34 -25.33 4.85 -19.82
CA LEU A 34 -24.07 4.33 -20.34
C LEU A 34 -23.09 5.47 -20.62
N SER A 35 -23.52 6.56 -21.24
CA SER A 35 -22.67 7.73 -21.50
C SER A 35 -22.13 8.34 -20.21
N ASN A 36 -22.98 8.51 -19.20
CA ASN A 36 -22.58 9.03 -17.89
C ASN A 36 -21.60 8.09 -17.18
N HIS A 37 -21.86 6.78 -17.23
CA HIS A 37 -20.97 5.77 -16.67
C HIS A 37 -19.59 5.80 -17.35
N VAL A 38 -19.55 5.81 -18.68
CA VAL A 38 -18.29 5.88 -19.45
C VAL A 38 -17.53 7.17 -19.11
N THR A 39 -18.21 8.31 -19.06
CA THR A 39 -17.60 9.60 -18.72
C THR A 39 -17.03 9.58 -17.30
N ALA A 40 -17.80 9.11 -16.31
CA ALA A 40 -17.36 9.01 -14.92
C ALA A 40 -16.17 8.03 -14.75
N HIS A 41 -16.18 6.90 -15.46
CA HIS A 41 -15.08 5.97 -15.43
C HIS A 41 -13.81 6.56 -16.07
N ARG A 42 -13.92 7.14 -17.27
CA ARG A 42 -12.80 7.74 -17.99
C ARG A 42 -12.18 8.92 -17.26
N SER A 43 -12.97 9.72 -16.56
CA SER A 43 -12.43 10.84 -15.76
C SER A 43 -11.40 10.43 -14.72
N LEU A 44 -11.39 9.17 -14.30
CA LEU A 44 -10.42 8.56 -13.40
C LEU A 44 -9.41 7.70 -14.16
N TYR A 45 -9.90 6.82 -15.03
CA TYR A 45 -9.08 5.82 -15.69
C TYR A 45 -8.07 6.44 -16.66
N ASP A 46 -8.46 7.48 -17.42
CA ASP A 46 -7.61 8.09 -18.46
C ASP A 46 -6.50 9.00 -17.88
N ARG A 47 -6.44 9.20 -16.55
CA ARG A 47 -5.41 10.01 -15.90
C ARG A 47 -4.03 9.41 -15.94
N VAL A 48 -3.94 8.08 -15.97
CA VAL A 48 -2.67 7.35 -15.98
C VAL A 48 -2.73 6.29 -17.07
N SER A 49 -1.64 6.16 -17.81
CA SER A 49 -1.45 5.08 -18.78
C SER A 49 -0.07 4.46 -18.63
N LEU A 50 0.03 3.16 -18.90
CA LEU A 50 1.27 2.40 -18.94
C LEU A 50 1.32 1.58 -20.22
N THR A 51 2.40 1.70 -20.97
CA THR A 51 2.67 0.92 -22.19
C THR A 51 3.99 0.18 -22.02
N LEU A 52 3.95 -1.13 -22.19
CA LEU A 52 5.11 -2.01 -22.20
C LEU A 52 5.16 -2.80 -23.53
N PRO A 53 6.31 -3.40 -23.88
CA PRO A 53 6.45 -4.13 -25.13
C PRO A 53 5.43 -5.25 -25.28
N ALA A 54 4.73 -5.26 -26.42
CA ALA A 54 3.75 -6.29 -26.77
C ALA A 54 4.42 -7.46 -27.50
N THR A 55 3.81 -8.63 -27.37
CA THR A 55 4.16 -9.85 -28.09
C THR A 55 2.99 -10.34 -28.94
N LEU A 56 3.19 -11.37 -29.76
CA LEU A 56 2.09 -11.96 -30.53
C LEU A 56 0.99 -12.58 -29.64
N ASP A 57 1.36 -13.05 -28.45
CA ASP A 57 0.43 -13.61 -27.48
C ASP A 57 -0.56 -12.57 -26.91
N ASP A 58 -0.27 -11.28 -27.05
CA ASP A 58 -1.16 -10.22 -26.57
C ASP A 58 -2.46 -10.07 -27.39
N THR A 59 -2.56 -10.76 -28.53
CA THR A 59 -3.78 -10.88 -29.32
C THR A 59 -4.71 -11.99 -28.84
N LEU A 60 -4.24 -12.86 -27.93
CA LEU A 60 -5.00 -14.01 -27.43
C LEU A 60 -5.98 -13.59 -26.31
N PRO A 61 -7.03 -14.39 -26.08
CA PRO A 61 -7.88 -14.24 -24.89
C PRO A 61 -7.07 -14.31 -23.60
N THR A 62 -7.49 -13.58 -22.57
CA THR A 62 -6.73 -13.40 -21.32
C THR A 62 -6.39 -14.72 -20.63
N ASN A 63 -7.31 -15.67 -20.60
CA ASN A 63 -7.08 -17.00 -20.03
C ASN A 63 -5.95 -17.77 -20.75
N GLU A 64 -5.84 -17.65 -22.07
CA GLU A 64 -4.75 -18.25 -22.84
C GLU A 64 -3.42 -17.52 -22.60
N ARG A 65 -3.45 -16.18 -22.49
CA ARG A 65 -2.27 -15.39 -22.16
C ARG A 65 -1.68 -15.81 -20.81
N ILE A 66 -2.51 -15.99 -19.79
CA ILE A 66 -2.07 -16.44 -18.45
C ILE A 66 -1.40 -17.83 -18.54
N LEU A 67 -2.01 -18.77 -19.28
CA LEU A 67 -1.44 -20.12 -19.45
C LEU A 67 -0.07 -20.09 -20.15
N ARG A 68 0.11 -19.24 -21.14
CA ARG A 68 1.38 -19.12 -21.89
C ARG A 68 2.43 -18.30 -21.16
N PHE A 69 2.03 -17.37 -20.29
CA PHE A 69 2.91 -16.41 -19.62
C PHE A 69 4.01 -17.08 -18.78
N THR A 70 3.77 -18.27 -18.26
CA THR A 70 4.78 -19.05 -17.54
C THR A 70 5.93 -19.52 -18.43
N GLN A 71 5.69 -19.66 -19.74
CA GLN A 71 6.65 -20.14 -20.73
C GLN A 71 7.21 -19.01 -21.61
N GLN A 72 6.36 -18.04 -21.94
CA GLN A 72 6.70 -16.92 -22.81
C GLN A 72 6.33 -15.59 -22.16
N GLU A 73 7.34 -14.81 -21.83
CA GLU A 73 7.14 -13.51 -21.17
C GLU A 73 6.43 -12.50 -22.08
N SER A 74 5.46 -11.80 -21.52
CA SER A 74 4.80 -10.65 -22.14
C SER A 74 4.77 -9.48 -21.17
N PRO A 75 5.67 -8.48 -21.31
CA PRO A 75 5.61 -7.27 -20.50
C PRO A 75 4.25 -6.55 -20.60
N ALA A 76 3.60 -6.58 -21.77
CA ALA A 76 2.26 -5.99 -21.94
C ALA A 76 1.19 -6.63 -21.03
N LEU A 77 1.35 -7.89 -20.60
CA LEU A 77 0.46 -8.50 -19.61
C LEU A 77 0.60 -7.83 -18.23
N ALA A 78 1.80 -7.37 -17.87
CA ALA A 78 1.99 -6.57 -16.65
C ALA A 78 1.31 -5.21 -16.73
N ALA A 79 1.38 -4.54 -17.89
CA ALA A 79 0.64 -3.31 -18.13
C ALA A 79 -0.89 -3.52 -18.06
N LEU A 80 -1.38 -4.62 -18.63
CA LEU A 80 -2.80 -5.00 -18.51
C LEU A 80 -3.19 -5.24 -17.04
N TYR A 81 -2.38 -5.97 -16.28
CA TYR A 81 -2.66 -6.28 -14.87
C TYR A 81 -2.63 -5.01 -14.00
N TYR A 82 -1.69 -4.09 -14.24
CA TYR A 82 -1.65 -2.77 -13.61
C TYR A 82 -2.93 -1.98 -13.88
N ASN A 83 -3.34 -1.89 -15.15
CA ASN A 83 -4.56 -1.19 -15.54
C ASN A 83 -5.82 -1.90 -15.03
N TYR A 84 -5.80 -3.22 -14.92
CA TYR A 84 -6.90 -4.00 -14.32
C TYR A 84 -7.02 -3.72 -12.82
N GLY A 85 -5.92 -3.64 -12.07
CA GLY A 85 -5.94 -3.20 -10.68
C GLY A 85 -6.57 -1.81 -10.51
N ARG A 86 -6.25 -0.86 -11.39
CA ARG A 86 -6.87 0.47 -11.42
C ARG A 86 -8.38 0.40 -11.72
N TYR A 87 -8.77 -0.42 -12.69
CA TYR A 87 -10.18 -0.68 -12.98
C TYR A 87 -10.92 -1.25 -11.77
N LEU A 88 -10.35 -2.23 -11.09
CA LEU A 88 -10.94 -2.84 -9.89
C LEU A 88 -11.10 -1.81 -8.75
N LEU A 89 -10.12 -0.93 -8.52
CA LEU A 89 -10.22 0.16 -7.55
C LEU A 89 -11.36 1.12 -7.90
N ILE A 90 -11.39 1.63 -9.12
CA ILE A 90 -12.44 2.54 -9.61
C ILE A 90 -13.82 1.91 -9.48
N SER A 91 -13.93 0.60 -9.64
CA SER A 91 -15.21 -0.12 -9.61
C SER A 91 -15.65 -0.54 -8.22
N SER A 92 -14.73 -0.69 -7.26
CA SER A 92 -15.02 -1.23 -5.92
C SER A 92 -15.22 -0.19 -4.82
N THR A 93 -14.76 1.04 -5.05
CA THR A 93 -14.87 2.11 -4.05
C THR A 93 -15.05 3.48 -4.69
N ARG A 94 -15.82 4.35 -4.04
CA ARG A 94 -16.10 5.73 -4.46
C ARG A 94 -16.35 6.60 -3.24
N PRO A 95 -16.15 7.92 -3.32
CA PRO A 95 -16.60 8.83 -2.27
C PRO A 95 -18.06 8.55 -1.87
N GLY A 96 -18.32 8.40 -0.57
CA GLY A 96 -19.65 8.05 -0.03
C GLY A 96 -19.93 6.54 0.06
N SER A 97 -19.06 5.67 -0.44
CA SER A 97 -19.14 4.22 -0.26
C SER A 97 -18.20 3.72 0.85
N LEU A 98 -18.10 2.40 0.99
CA LEU A 98 -17.10 1.74 1.83
C LEU A 98 -15.82 1.45 1.04
N PRO A 99 -14.67 1.27 1.72
CA PRO A 99 -13.47 0.72 1.09
C PRO A 99 -13.71 -0.69 0.54
N PRO A 100 -12.90 -1.18 -0.43
CA PRO A 100 -12.99 -2.56 -0.87
C PRO A 100 -12.56 -3.51 0.26
N ASN A 101 -13.38 -4.54 0.54
CA ASN A 101 -13.05 -5.59 1.49
C ASN A 101 -12.12 -6.65 0.86
N LEU A 102 -11.96 -7.82 1.50
CA LEU A 102 -11.10 -8.91 1.01
C LEU A 102 -11.44 -9.41 -0.39
N GLN A 103 -12.68 -9.21 -0.86
CA GLN A 103 -13.14 -9.56 -2.21
C GLN A 103 -13.64 -8.34 -3.01
N GLY A 104 -13.36 -7.13 -2.58
CA GLY A 104 -13.86 -5.90 -3.18
C GLY A 104 -15.39 -5.85 -3.10
N LEU A 105 -16.06 -5.95 -4.26
CA LEU A 105 -17.52 -6.07 -4.37
C LEU A 105 -17.93 -7.43 -5.00
N TRP A 106 -16.99 -8.30 -5.31
CA TRP A 106 -17.21 -9.51 -6.13
C TRP A 106 -17.37 -10.78 -5.28
N ALA A 107 -18.07 -10.66 -4.14
CA ALA A 107 -18.53 -11.82 -3.39
C ALA A 107 -19.68 -12.52 -4.15
N ASN A 108 -19.63 -13.85 -4.21
CA ASN A 108 -20.63 -14.65 -4.94
C ASN A 108 -21.61 -15.38 -4.00
N GLY A 109 -21.62 -15.07 -2.70
CA GLY A 109 -22.48 -15.69 -1.72
C GLY A 109 -22.69 -14.82 -0.47
N VAL A 110 -23.64 -15.20 0.37
CA VAL A 110 -23.90 -14.52 1.64
C VAL A 110 -22.83 -14.87 2.68
N SER A 111 -22.36 -16.11 2.70
CA SER A 111 -21.22 -16.54 3.51
C SER A 111 -19.96 -16.43 2.67
N THR A 112 -19.11 -15.48 3.02
CA THR A 112 -17.86 -15.21 2.29
C THR A 112 -16.66 -15.67 3.11
N PRO A 113 -15.52 -16.00 2.46
CA PRO A 113 -14.28 -16.27 3.17
C PRO A 113 -13.94 -15.12 4.13
N TRP A 114 -13.51 -15.46 5.35
CA TRP A 114 -13.14 -14.51 6.40
C TRP A 114 -14.24 -13.46 6.67
N ASN A 115 -15.52 -13.85 6.58
CA ASN A 115 -16.71 -13.02 6.84
C ASN A 115 -16.81 -11.74 5.97
N GLY A 116 -15.97 -11.56 4.96
CA GLY A 116 -15.89 -10.32 4.19
C GLY A 116 -15.41 -9.12 4.99
N ASP A 117 -14.67 -9.35 6.06
CA ASP A 117 -14.14 -8.32 6.96
C ASP A 117 -12.97 -7.53 6.32
N TYR A 118 -12.57 -6.45 6.99
CA TYR A 118 -11.34 -5.72 6.70
C TYR A 118 -10.24 -6.21 7.64
N HIS A 119 -9.27 -6.94 7.10
CA HIS A 119 -8.09 -7.34 7.85
C HIS A 119 -7.04 -6.22 7.79
N THR A 120 -6.57 -5.79 8.96
CA THR A 120 -5.72 -4.61 9.16
C THR A 120 -4.27 -4.95 9.44
N ASN A 121 -3.88 -6.21 9.20
CA ASN A 121 -2.50 -6.65 9.32
C ASN A 121 -1.79 -6.76 7.96
N ILE A 122 -2.47 -6.49 6.83
CA ILE A 122 -1.93 -6.35 5.47
C ILE A 122 -3.00 -6.02 4.42
N ASN A 123 -4.20 -6.65 4.48
CA ASN A 123 -5.09 -6.76 3.33
C ASN A 123 -5.72 -5.43 2.94
N ILE A 124 -6.40 -4.73 3.86
CA ILE A 124 -7.00 -3.42 3.56
C ILE A 124 -5.91 -2.40 3.20
N GLN A 125 -4.74 -2.48 3.79
CA GLN A 125 -3.62 -1.63 3.48
C GLN A 125 -3.17 -1.84 2.03
N MET A 126 -2.95 -3.10 1.63
CA MET A 126 -2.55 -3.45 0.27
C MET A 126 -3.59 -2.99 -0.77
N ASN A 127 -4.88 -3.02 -0.42
CA ASN A 127 -5.95 -2.53 -1.28
C ASN A 127 -5.78 -1.03 -1.65
N HIS A 128 -5.06 -0.26 -0.84
CA HIS A 128 -4.89 1.18 -1.03
C HIS A 128 -3.51 1.58 -1.59
N TRP A 129 -2.54 0.67 -1.67
CA TRP A 129 -1.17 1.00 -2.10
C TRP A 129 -1.06 1.65 -3.48
N PRO A 130 -1.83 1.24 -4.51
CA PRO A 130 -1.66 1.85 -5.83
C PRO A 130 -2.39 3.18 -6.01
N LEU A 131 -3.32 3.57 -5.11
CA LEU A 131 -4.26 4.66 -5.33
C LEU A 131 -3.59 5.98 -5.70
N GLU A 132 -2.63 6.42 -4.91
CA GLU A 132 -2.01 7.74 -5.10
C GLU A 132 -1.19 7.80 -6.37
N GLN A 133 -0.27 6.85 -6.54
CA GLN A 133 0.57 6.81 -7.74
C GLN A 133 -0.26 6.65 -9.01
N ALA A 134 -1.37 5.93 -8.94
CA ALA A 134 -2.30 5.71 -10.05
C ALA A 134 -3.26 6.89 -10.33
N GLY A 135 -3.11 8.03 -9.63
CA GLY A 135 -3.92 9.22 -9.85
C GLY A 135 -5.38 9.09 -9.39
N LEU A 136 -5.63 8.29 -8.34
CA LEU A 136 -6.95 7.94 -7.83
C LEU A 136 -7.16 8.43 -6.38
N SER A 137 -6.56 9.56 -6.02
CA SER A 137 -6.52 10.11 -4.66
C SER A 137 -7.89 10.24 -3.99
N GLU A 138 -8.96 10.61 -4.72
CA GLU A 138 -10.31 10.74 -4.17
C GLU A 138 -10.89 9.42 -3.66
N LEU A 139 -10.36 8.28 -4.09
CA LEU A 139 -10.78 6.96 -3.64
C LEU A 139 -10.25 6.61 -2.23
N TYR A 140 -9.42 7.47 -1.63
CA TYR A 140 -9.07 7.38 -0.20
C TYR A 140 -10.17 7.85 0.73
N GLN A 141 -11.13 8.65 0.27
CA GLN A 141 -12.18 9.19 1.11
C GLN A 141 -12.98 8.11 1.88
N PRO A 142 -13.36 6.97 1.29
CA PRO A 142 -14.02 5.90 2.02
C PRO A 142 -13.21 5.34 3.20
N LEU A 143 -11.89 5.16 3.02
CA LEU A 143 -11.00 4.73 4.10
C LEU A 143 -10.92 5.78 5.22
N THR A 144 -10.76 7.05 4.86
CA THR A 144 -10.74 8.16 5.82
C THR A 144 -12.01 8.18 6.66
N THR A 145 -13.17 8.06 6.01
CA THR A 145 -14.48 8.04 6.69
C THR A 145 -14.64 6.80 7.57
N LEU A 146 -14.18 5.62 7.13
CA LEU A 146 -14.19 4.42 7.96
C LEU A 146 -13.34 4.65 9.23
N MET A 147 -12.14 5.17 9.11
CA MET A 147 -11.26 5.41 10.25
C MET A 147 -11.85 6.41 11.26
N GLU A 148 -12.48 7.48 10.80
CA GLU A 148 -13.20 8.42 11.66
C GLU A 148 -14.31 7.74 12.46
N ARG A 149 -15.05 6.81 11.84
CA ARG A 149 -16.12 6.04 12.48
C ARG A 149 -15.61 5.00 13.49
N LEU A 150 -14.38 4.53 13.34
CA LEU A 150 -13.77 3.56 14.25
C LEU A 150 -13.37 4.18 15.61
N ILE A 151 -13.21 5.50 15.70
CA ILE A 151 -12.68 6.16 16.89
C ILE A 151 -13.51 5.84 18.16
N PRO A 152 -14.84 5.98 18.21
CA PRO A 152 -15.59 5.71 19.43
C PRO A 152 -15.47 4.26 19.91
N SER A 153 -15.51 3.29 18.98
CA SER A 153 -15.33 1.87 19.31
C SER A 153 -13.88 1.58 19.73
N GLY A 154 -12.91 2.23 19.07
CA GLY A 154 -11.49 2.12 19.38
C GLY A 154 -11.13 2.67 20.76
N GLU A 155 -11.74 3.78 21.19
CA GLU A 155 -11.61 4.31 22.55
C GLU A 155 -12.21 3.38 23.60
N ALA A 156 -13.37 2.78 23.31
CA ALA A 156 -13.98 1.78 24.17
C ALA A 156 -13.09 0.54 24.30
N SER A 157 -12.53 0.04 23.19
CA SER A 157 -11.59 -1.07 23.18
C SER A 157 -10.30 -0.75 23.93
N ALA A 158 -9.75 0.47 23.79
CA ALA A 158 -8.58 0.91 24.53
C ALA A 158 -8.80 0.78 26.05
N ARG A 159 -9.86 1.35 26.58
CA ARG A 159 -10.18 1.27 28.02
C ARG A 159 -10.50 -0.16 28.48
N THR A 160 -11.22 -0.93 27.67
CA THR A 160 -11.64 -2.29 28.04
C THR A 160 -10.48 -3.26 28.15
N PHE A 161 -9.52 -3.19 27.22
CA PHE A 161 -8.45 -4.20 27.13
C PHE A 161 -7.11 -3.72 27.70
N TYR A 162 -6.91 -2.40 27.87
CA TYR A 162 -5.63 -1.83 28.33
C TYR A 162 -5.78 -1.02 29.62
N GLY A 163 -6.99 -0.90 30.18
CA GLY A 163 -7.28 -0.23 31.44
C GLY A 163 -7.81 1.19 31.26
N ASP A 164 -8.39 1.74 32.34
CA ASP A 164 -9.07 3.03 32.34
C ASP A 164 -8.15 4.23 31.99
N GLU A 165 -6.85 4.07 32.20
CA GLU A 165 -5.84 5.07 31.89
C GLU A 165 -5.44 5.09 30.40
N ALA A 166 -5.90 4.12 29.61
CA ALA A 166 -5.62 4.10 28.17
C ALA A 166 -6.36 5.25 27.48
N ASP A 167 -5.57 6.09 26.80
CA ASP A 167 -6.03 7.30 26.13
C ASP A 167 -6.01 7.14 24.62
N GLY A 168 -6.91 7.83 23.89
CA GLY A 168 -7.02 7.68 22.45
C GLY A 168 -7.72 6.38 22.02
N TRP A 169 -7.42 5.88 20.81
CA TRP A 169 -8.16 4.75 20.22
C TRP A 169 -7.21 3.69 19.66
N VAL A 170 -7.67 2.43 19.68
CA VAL A 170 -6.95 1.27 19.15
C VAL A 170 -7.81 0.52 18.13
N LEU A 171 -7.17 -0.04 17.13
CA LEU A 171 -7.74 -1.02 16.21
C LEU A 171 -6.79 -2.21 16.13
N HIS A 172 -7.33 -3.38 16.44
CA HIS A 172 -6.59 -4.64 16.33
C HIS A 172 -6.61 -5.17 14.89
N MET A 173 -6.45 -6.45 14.70
CA MET A 173 -6.18 -7.08 13.41
C MET A 173 -7.36 -7.00 12.41
N MET A 174 -8.59 -6.84 12.88
CA MET A 174 -9.75 -6.80 11.98
C MET A 174 -10.75 -5.72 12.35
N THR A 175 -11.49 -5.27 11.33
CA THR A 175 -12.69 -4.46 11.50
C THR A 175 -13.75 -4.85 10.46
N ASN A 176 -14.93 -4.27 10.59
CA ASN A 176 -16.05 -4.51 9.69
C ASN A 176 -16.97 -3.28 9.62
N VAL A 177 -18.09 -3.39 8.91
CA VAL A 177 -19.06 -2.30 8.75
C VAL A 177 -19.73 -1.87 10.06
N TRP A 178 -19.59 -2.66 11.13
CA TRP A 178 -20.10 -2.38 12.48
C TRP A 178 -19.07 -1.73 13.39
N ASN A 179 -17.92 -1.34 12.84
CA ASN A 179 -16.81 -0.69 13.55
C ASN A 179 -16.22 -1.57 14.68
N TYR A 180 -16.03 -2.86 14.43
CA TYR A 180 -15.34 -3.75 15.36
C TYR A 180 -13.88 -3.33 15.51
N THR A 181 -13.37 -3.27 16.75
CA THR A 181 -11.99 -2.81 17.03
C THR A 181 -11.27 -3.67 18.06
N ALA A 182 -11.96 -4.62 18.70
CA ALA A 182 -11.42 -5.48 19.74
C ALA A 182 -10.41 -6.51 19.18
N PRO A 183 -9.62 -7.19 20.06
CA PRO A 183 -8.77 -8.30 19.66
C PRO A 183 -9.53 -9.42 18.96
N GLY A 184 -8.85 -10.14 18.06
CA GLY A 184 -9.41 -11.33 17.41
C GLY A 184 -9.33 -12.59 18.29
N GLU A 185 -9.86 -13.72 17.78
CA GLU A 185 -10.09 -14.93 18.58
C GLU A 185 -8.82 -15.74 18.85
N HIS A 186 -7.77 -15.58 18.03
CA HIS A 186 -6.53 -16.33 18.17
C HIS A 186 -5.31 -15.41 18.34
N PRO A 187 -4.42 -15.69 19.29
CA PRO A 187 -3.30 -14.78 19.63
C PRO A 187 -2.31 -14.53 18.50
N SER A 188 -2.07 -15.49 17.59
CA SER A 188 -1.08 -15.32 16.52
C SER A 188 -1.42 -14.21 15.52
N TRP A 189 -2.71 -13.89 15.38
CA TRP A 189 -3.18 -12.83 14.48
C TRP A 189 -4.06 -11.80 15.21
N GLY A 190 -4.82 -12.20 16.20
CA GLY A 190 -5.80 -11.33 16.86
C GLY A 190 -5.24 -10.38 17.92
N ALA A 191 -4.03 -10.63 18.42
CA ALA A 191 -3.40 -9.79 19.43
C ALA A 191 -2.67 -8.58 18.88
N THR A 192 -2.42 -8.50 17.58
CA THR A 192 -1.82 -7.32 16.93
C THR A 192 -2.69 -6.09 17.20
N ASN A 193 -2.11 -5.07 17.82
CA ASN A 193 -2.82 -3.83 18.22
C ASN A 193 -2.45 -2.61 17.37
N THR A 194 -1.63 -2.79 16.34
CA THR A 194 -1.11 -1.72 15.48
C THR A 194 -1.87 -1.52 14.17
N GLY A 195 -3.02 -2.18 13.98
CA GLY A 195 -3.84 -2.02 12.78
C GLY A 195 -4.25 -0.57 12.51
N GLY A 196 -4.66 0.14 13.57
CA GLY A 196 -4.99 1.57 13.49
C GLY A 196 -3.79 2.45 13.13
N ALA A 197 -2.62 2.17 13.71
CA ALA A 197 -1.38 2.88 13.40
C ALA A 197 -0.99 2.71 11.92
N TRP A 198 -1.11 1.51 11.38
CA TRP A 198 -0.83 1.26 9.96
C TRP A 198 -1.81 1.99 9.04
N LEU A 199 -3.09 2.00 9.36
CA LEU A 199 -4.05 2.76 8.57
C LEU A 199 -3.83 4.28 8.66
N CYS A 200 -3.32 4.81 9.79
CA CYS A 200 -2.91 6.20 9.90
C CYS A 200 -1.80 6.57 8.91
N ALA A 201 -0.85 5.67 8.62
CA ALA A 201 0.16 5.87 7.59
C ALA A 201 -0.46 6.12 6.20
N HIS A 202 -1.58 5.47 5.87
CA HIS A 202 -2.31 5.69 4.61
C HIS A 202 -2.93 7.09 4.54
N LEU A 203 -3.49 7.61 5.64
CA LEU A 203 -4.02 8.97 5.66
C LEU A 203 -2.90 10.00 5.48
N TRP A 204 -1.75 9.77 6.11
CA TRP A 204 -0.58 10.60 5.92
C TRP A 204 -0.04 10.54 4.49
N GLU A 205 -0.02 9.36 3.88
CA GLU A 205 0.38 9.15 2.50
C GLU A 205 -0.47 9.95 1.52
N HIS A 206 -1.80 9.97 1.72
CA HIS A 206 -2.70 10.82 0.94
C HIS A 206 -2.32 12.30 1.04
N TYR A 207 -2.01 12.78 2.25
CA TYR A 207 -1.51 14.15 2.43
C TYR A 207 -0.18 14.37 1.69
N LEU A 208 0.76 13.43 1.73
CA LEU A 208 2.05 13.57 1.04
C LEU A 208 1.89 13.74 -0.48
N TYR A 209 0.91 13.10 -1.08
CA TYR A 209 0.65 13.22 -2.53
C TYR A 209 -0.18 14.45 -2.90
N THR A 210 -1.12 14.84 -2.05
CA THR A 210 -2.06 15.94 -2.37
C THR A 210 -1.60 17.29 -1.86
N GLN A 211 -0.82 17.33 -0.79
CA GLN A 211 -0.41 18.53 -0.06
C GLN A 211 -1.62 19.37 0.44
N ASP A 212 -2.78 18.73 0.60
CA ASP A 212 -4.01 19.35 1.04
C ASP A 212 -4.01 19.58 2.56
N LYS A 213 -3.82 20.82 2.98
CA LYS A 213 -3.81 21.20 4.40
C LYS A 213 -5.18 21.12 5.08
N ASP A 214 -6.26 21.24 4.33
CA ASP A 214 -7.60 21.08 4.92
C ASP A 214 -7.88 19.61 5.20
N TYR A 215 -7.45 18.72 4.30
CA TYR A 215 -7.44 17.29 4.58
C TYR A 215 -6.54 16.96 5.78
N LEU A 216 -5.34 17.54 5.88
CA LEU A 216 -4.45 17.34 7.01
C LEU A 216 -5.10 17.74 8.34
N ARG A 217 -5.80 18.88 8.39
CA ARG A 217 -6.56 19.31 9.58
C ARG A 217 -7.64 18.30 9.95
N ARG A 218 -8.32 17.73 8.95
CA ARG A 218 -9.36 16.71 9.15
C ARG A 218 -8.81 15.44 9.77
N ILE A 219 -7.70 14.92 9.26
CA ILE A 219 -7.13 13.64 9.71
C ILE A 219 -6.26 13.76 10.96
N TYR A 220 -5.77 14.93 11.30
CA TYR A 220 -4.87 15.11 12.43
C TYR A 220 -5.41 14.56 13.76
N PRO A 221 -6.70 14.76 14.13
CA PRO A 221 -7.27 14.15 15.33
C PRO A 221 -7.25 12.62 15.30
N VAL A 222 -7.40 12.00 14.12
CA VAL A 222 -7.35 10.54 13.94
C VAL A 222 -5.93 10.04 14.24
N LEU A 223 -4.92 10.65 13.63
CA LEU A 223 -3.50 10.32 13.82
C LEU A 223 -3.09 10.52 15.28
N LYS A 224 -3.40 11.70 15.84
CA LYS A 224 -3.10 12.06 17.23
C LYS A 224 -3.76 11.11 18.22
N GLY A 225 -5.02 10.73 17.99
CA GLY A 225 -5.75 9.78 18.84
C GLY A 225 -5.09 8.40 18.87
N ALA A 226 -4.65 7.88 17.72
CA ALA A 226 -3.90 6.64 17.65
C ALA A 226 -2.55 6.75 18.39
N ALA A 227 -1.81 7.84 18.21
CA ALA A 227 -0.56 8.08 18.91
C ALA A 227 -0.74 8.21 20.45
N ARG A 228 -1.84 8.82 20.91
CA ARG A 228 -2.18 8.92 22.34
C ARG A 228 -2.39 7.55 22.97
N PHE A 229 -3.03 6.61 22.23
CA PHE A 229 -3.18 5.24 22.71
C PHE A 229 -1.81 4.63 23.02
N PHE A 230 -0.87 4.65 22.10
CA PHE A 230 0.45 4.07 22.32
C PHE A 230 1.27 4.87 23.36
N SER A 231 1.14 6.21 23.41
CA SER A 231 1.78 7.03 24.43
C SER A 231 1.33 6.73 25.86
N SER A 232 0.14 6.15 26.03
CA SER A 232 -0.41 5.79 27.35
C SER A 232 -0.27 4.30 27.68
N THR A 233 -0.06 3.43 26.68
CA THR A 233 -0.09 1.97 26.86
C THR A 233 1.24 1.27 26.61
N THR A 234 2.23 1.92 25.98
CA THR A 234 3.58 1.36 25.88
C THR A 234 4.21 1.22 27.26
N VAL A 235 4.94 0.12 27.45
CA VAL A 235 5.61 -0.22 28.69
C VAL A 235 7.13 -0.20 28.51
N GLN A 236 7.86 -0.02 29.60
CA GLN A 236 9.31 -0.14 29.60
C GLN A 236 9.69 -1.63 29.73
N GLU A 237 10.37 -2.17 28.71
CA GLU A 237 10.88 -3.53 28.80
C GLU A 237 12.05 -3.59 29.80
N PRO A 238 12.19 -4.74 30.52
CA PRO A 238 13.07 -4.77 31.70
C PRO A 238 14.56 -4.85 31.39
N SER A 239 14.97 -5.31 30.18
CA SER A 239 16.38 -5.61 29.89
C SER A 239 17.16 -4.38 29.42
N HIS A 240 16.57 -3.56 28.57
CA HIS A 240 17.21 -2.38 27.95
C HIS A 240 16.56 -1.07 28.35
N GLY A 241 15.36 -1.12 28.92
CA GLY A 241 14.60 0.06 29.27
C GLY A 241 13.90 0.74 28.07
N TRP A 242 13.76 0.05 26.96
CA TRP A 242 13.05 0.56 25.78
C TRP A 242 11.54 0.63 26.01
N LEU A 243 10.88 1.55 25.31
CA LEU A 243 9.42 1.59 25.25
C LEU A 243 8.92 0.61 24.18
N VAL A 244 8.02 -0.30 24.56
CA VAL A 244 7.49 -1.34 23.70
C VAL A 244 5.99 -1.52 23.87
N THR A 245 5.31 -2.02 22.84
CA THR A 245 3.94 -2.55 22.93
C THR A 245 3.95 -3.88 23.68
N ALA A 246 2.98 -4.10 24.57
CA ALA A 246 2.80 -5.36 25.28
C ALA A 246 1.39 -5.43 25.93
N PRO A 247 0.61 -6.53 25.78
CA PRO A 247 0.89 -7.65 24.88
C PRO A 247 0.56 -7.32 23.42
N THR A 248 1.21 -8.01 22.49
CA THR A 248 0.97 -7.90 21.04
C THR A 248 1.44 -9.17 20.32
N SER A 249 1.40 -9.21 18.99
CA SER A 249 1.98 -10.27 18.17
C SER A 249 2.58 -9.70 16.90
N SER A 250 3.62 -10.35 16.33
CA SER A 250 4.01 -10.13 14.94
C SER A 250 3.13 -11.02 14.05
N PRO A 251 2.16 -10.46 13.34
CA PRO A 251 1.24 -11.28 12.58
C PRO A 251 1.96 -11.93 11.39
N GLU A 252 1.74 -13.21 11.14
CA GLU A 252 0.99 -14.17 11.95
C GLU A 252 1.91 -15.34 12.34
N ASN A 253 3.23 -15.11 12.37
CA ASN A 253 4.23 -16.13 12.70
C ASN A 253 4.33 -16.33 14.22
N SER A 254 4.97 -17.43 14.59
CA SER A 254 5.24 -17.81 15.97
C SER A 254 6.71 -18.11 16.15
N PHE A 255 7.17 -18.18 17.37
CA PHE A 255 8.56 -18.45 17.73
C PHE A 255 8.64 -19.43 18.91
N TYR A 256 9.84 -19.96 19.13
CA TYR A 256 10.16 -20.78 20.30
C TYR A 256 10.97 -19.95 21.31
N VAL A 257 10.58 -20.00 22.57
CA VAL A 257 11.37 -19.36 23.63
C VAL A 257 12.63 -20.18 23.93
N PRO A 258 13.73 -19.55 24.37
CA PRO A 258 14.95 -20.27 24.73
C PRO A 258 14.68 -21.34 25.79
N GLY A 259 15.11 -22.57 25.51
CA GLY A 259 14.91 -23.73 26.40
C GLY A 259 13.64 -24.55 26.10
N ASP A 260 12.72 -24.05 25.28
CA ASP A 260 11.58 -24.81 24.78
C ASP A 260 11.52 -24.73 23.25
N SER A 261 11.73 -25.85 22.57
CA SER A 261 11.67 -25.96 21.11
C SER A 261 10.41 -26.68 20.63
N VAL A 262 9.43 -26.89 21.49
CA VAL A 262 8.24 -27.68 21.23
C VAL A 262 6.98 -26.83 21.26
N THR A 263 6.89 -25.86 22.19
CA THR A 263 5.69 -25.03 22.38
C THR A 263 5.80 -23.73 21.61
N PRO A 264 5.03 -23.54 20.50
CA PRO A 264 5.00 -22.28 19.79
C PRO A 264 4.40 -21.15 20.64
N VAL A 265 4.99 -19.96 20.57
CA VAL A 265 4.51 -18.74 21.23
C VAL A 265 4.26 -17.66 20.17
N SER A 266 3.11 -16.99 20.28
CA SER A 266 2.73 -15.90 19.36
C SER A 266 2.70 -14.55 20.06
N ILE A 267 2.35 -14.53 21.34
CA ILE A 267 2.31 -13.29 22.13
C ILE A 267 3.72 -12.84 22.48
N CYS A 268 3.99 -11.58 22.25
CA CYS A 268 5.29 -10.96 22.48
C CYS A 268 5.16 -9.53 22.99
N MET A 269 6.29 -8.87 23.17
CA MET A 269 6.42 -7.45 23.37
C MET A 269 7.36 -6.87 22.31
N GLY A 270 7.06 -5.66 21.83
CA GLY A 270 7.91 -4.88 20.94
C GLY A 270 8.40 -5.59 19.68
N PRO A 271 7.58 -6.32 18.92
CA PRO A 271 8.03 -6.89 17.66
C PRO A 271 8.45 -5.76 16.70
N THR A 272 9.36 -6.06 15.80
CA THR A 272 9.96 -5.08 14.88
C THR A 272 8.91 -4.32 14.08
N MET A 273 7.83 -4.98 13.66
CA MET A 273 6.73 -4.32 12.95
C MET A 273 6.08 -3.21 13.80
N ASP A 274 5.81 -3.47 15.07
CA ASP A 274 5.17 -2.47 15.95
C ASP A 274 6.10 -1.27 16.15
N VAL A 275 7.39 -1.53 16.37
CA VAL A 275 8.39 -0.46 16.51
C VAL A 275 8.44 0.42 15.25
N GLN A 276 8.42 -0.20 14.07
CA GLN A 276 8.41 0.51 12.79
C GLN A 276 7.14 1.35 12.64
N LEU A 277 5.97 0.77 12.93
CA LEU A 277 4.69 1.47 12.83
C LEU A 277 4.56 2.64 13.83
N LEU A 278 5.02 2.45 15.07
CA LEU A 278 5.00 3.52 16.07
C LEU A 278 5.99 4.64 15.72
N THR A 279 7.17 4.28 15.22
CA THR A 279 8.15 5.26 14.75
C THR A 279 7.57 6.13 13.64
N GLU A 280 6.92 5.52 12.67
CA GLU A 280 6.27 6.24 11.57
C GLU A 280 5.08 7.08 12.06
N LEU A 281 4.19 6.51 12.87
CA LEU A 281 3.03 7.23 13.42
C LEU A 281 3.45 8.47 14.18
N TYR A 282 4.43 8.36 15.09
CA TYR A 282 4.90 9.50 15.89
C TYR A 282 5.58 10.54 15.02
N THR A 283 6.41 10.12 14.07
CA THR A 283 7.05 11.01 13.11
C THR A 283 6.01 11.79 12.28
N ASN A 284 4.97 11.12 11.83
CA ASN A 284 3.89 11.71 11.04
C ASN A 284 3.05 12.69 11.88
N VAL A 285 2.72 12.35 13.14
CA VAL A 285 2.01 13.26 14.06
C VAL A 285 2.83 14.50 14.35
N ILE A 286 4.13 14.36 14.62
CA ILE A 286 5.05 15.49 14.84
C ILE A 286 5.09 16.39 13.61
N ALA A 287 5.23 15.80 12.41
CA ALA A 287 5.26 16.57 11.17
C ALA A 287 3.93 17.30 10.91
N ALA A 288 2.80 16.61 11.13
CA ALA A 288 1.47 17.18 10.96
C ALA A 288 1.23 18.34 11.95
N ALA A 289 1.57 18.15 13.23
CA ALA A 289 1.44 19.19 14.26
C ALA A 289 2.24 20.45 13.92
N ARG A 290 3.47 20.28 13.45
CA ARG A 290 4.32 21.39 13.00
C ARG A 290 3.77 22.12 11.78
N LEU A 291 3.22 21.38 10.80
CA LEU A 291 2.59 21.95 9.61
C LEU A 291 1.31 22.74 9.93
N LEU A 292 0.62 22.33 11.00
CA LEU A 292 -0.62 22.95 11.50
C LEU A 292 -0.39 23.99 12.61
N ASP A 293 0.85 24.14 13.09
CA ASP A 293 1.25 25.02 14.19
C ASP A 293 0.43 24.77 15.48
N CYS A 294 0.41 23.50 15.93
CA CYS A 294 -0.37 23.08 17.09
C CYS A 294 0.38 22.05 17.95
N ASP A 295 -0.11 21.82 19.18
CA ASP A 295 0.28 20.73 20.09
C ASP A 295 1.79 20.63 20.43
N ALA A 296 2.49 21.75 20.58
CA ALA A 296 3.94 21.78 20.80
C ALA A 296 4.41 20.91 21.99
N ASP A 297 3.66 20.88 23.11
CA ASP A 297 4.00 20.06 24.29
C ASP A 297 3.88 18.57 23.98
N TYR A 298 2.86 18.18 23.20
CA TYR A 298 2.70 16.79 22.78
C TYR A 298 3.78 16.37 21.78
N VAL A 299 4.17 17.26 20.88
CA VAL A 299 5.32 17.05 19.98
C VAL A 299 6.58 16.76 20.77
N ALA A 300 6.88 17.58 21.78
CA ALA A 300 8.06 17.38 22.63
C ALA A 300 8.05 16.03 23.35
N LYS A 301 6.87 15.59 23.84
CA LYS A 301 6.70 14.26 24.43
C LYS A 301 7.01 13.15 23.42
N LEU A 302 6.43 13.21 22.22
CA LEU A 302 6.65 12.19 21.19
C LEU A 302 8.11 12.11 20.74
N GLU A 303 8.82 13.23 20.68
CA GLU A 303 10.26 13.28 20.38
C GLU A 303 11.12 12.60 21.44
N VAL A 304 10.70 12.65 22.70
CA VAL A 304 11.35 11.91 23.79
C VAL A 304 11.06 10.43 23.68
N ASP A 305 9.80 10.05 23.45
CA ASP A 305 9.38 8.65 23.34
C ASP A 305 10.04 7.95 22.13
N LEU A 306 10.17 8.62 20.97
CA LEU A 306 10.86 8.09 19.79
C LEU A 306 12.30 7.65 20.09
N LYS A 307 13.02 8.36 20.95
CA LYS A 307 14.41 8.02 21.31
C LYS A 307 14.50 6.80 22.23
N ARG A 308 13.38 6.36 22.77
CA ARG A 308 13.28 5.23 23.70
C ARG A 308 12.79 3.96 23.02
N PHE A 309 12.39 4.00 21.76
CA PHE A 309 12.03 2.80 21.01
C PHE A 309 13.25 1.93 20.73
N PRO A 310 13.07 0.60 20.67
CA PRO A 310 14.15 -0.30 20.26
C PRO A 310 14.70 0.08 18.88
N PRO A 311 16.01 -0.06 18.63
CA PRO A 311 16.52 -0.03 17.28
C PRO A 311 16.07 -1.27 16.50
N MET A 312 15.94 -1.17 15.17
CA MET A 312 15.81 -2.35 14.34
C MET A 312 17.07 -3.20 14.42
N GLN A 313 16.92 -4.48 14.71
CA GLN A 313 18.03 -5.39 15.02
C GLN A 313 18.27 -6.37 13.87
N ILE A 314 19.55 -6.67 13.64
CA ILE A 314 19.98 -7.69 12.68
C ILE A 314 20.33 -8.95 13.47
N SER A 315 19.81 -10.11 13.05
CA SER A 315 20.08 -11.40 13.66
C SER A 315 21.55 -11.80 13.53
N LYS A 316 21.98 -12.78 14.30
CA LYS A 316 23.33 -13.37 14.18
C LYS A 316 23.59 -13.98 12.79
N GLU A 317 22.53 -14.36 12.07
CA GLU A 317 22.61 -14.92 10.71
C GLU A 317 22.49 -13.82 9.62
N GLY A 318 22.32 -12.54 10.01
CA GLY A 318 22.33 -11.39 9.11
C GLY A 318 20.97 -10.98 8.55
N TYR A 319 19.87 -11.65 8.88
CA TYR A 319 18.51 -11.22 8.50
C TYR A 319 17.94 -10.23 9.52
N LEU A 320 16.91 -9.46 9.14
CA LEU A 320 16.23 -8.54 10.05
C LEU A 320 15.44 -9.35 11.09
N GLN A 321 15.63 -9.07 12.38
CA GLN A 321 14.89 -9.75 13.45
C GLN A 321 13.40 -9.39 13.40
N GLU A 322 12.54 -10.37 13.58
CA GLU A 322 11.08 -10.16 13.63
C GLU A 322 10.61 -9.78 15.03
N TRP A 323 11.27 -10.30 16.06
CA TRP A 323 10.95 -10.04 17.47
C TRP A 323 12.07 -9.28 18.17
N LEU A 324 11.78 -8.83 19.39
CA LEU A 324 12.73 -8.08 20.20
C LEU A 324 14.04 -8.85 20.45
N GLU A 325 13.94 -10.16 20.60
CA GLU A 325 15.08 -11.07 20.73
C GLU A 325 15.20 -11.94 19.46
N ASP A 326 16.40 -12.48 19.22
CA ASP A 326 16.70 -13.36 18.08
C ASP A 326 16.15 -14.77 18.33
N TYR A 327 14.81 -14.87 18.37
CA TYR A 327 14.11 -16.13 18.59
C TYR A 327 14.15 -17.02 17.35
N LYS A 328 14.09 -18.35 17.59
CA LYS A 328 13.89 -19.31 16.51
C LYS A 328 12.45 -19.28 16.02
N GLU A 329 12.25 -18.99 14.75
CA GLU A 329 10.95 -19.01 14.09
C GLU A 329 10.35 -20.42 14.06
N VAL A 330 9.02 -20.52 14.18
CA VAL A 330 8.27 -21.76 13.97
C VAL A 330 8.22 -22.10 12.49
N ASP A 331 7.89 -21.11 11.64
CA ASP A 331 7.84 -21.26 10.20
C ASP A 331 8.76 -20.25 9.51
N VAL A 332 9.91 -20.74 9.03
CA VAL A 332 10.89 -19.94 8.30
C VAL A 332 10.35 -19.43 6.96
N HIS A 333 9.41 -20.17 6.37
CA HIS A 333 8.79 -19.84 5.08
C HIS A 333 7.42 -19.20 5.22
N HIS A 334 7.10 -18.66 6.41
CA HIS A 334 5.81 -18.04 6.68
C HIS A 334 5.44 -16.99 5.64
N ARG A 335 4.17 -16.97 5.24
CA ARG A 335 3.65 -16.05 4.20
C ARG A 335 3.72 -14.58 4.60
N HIS A 336 3.61 -14.26 5.92
CA HIS A 336 3.81 -12.91 6.42
C HIS A 336 5.29 -12.58 6.60
N VAL A 337 5.65 -11.32 6.31
CA VAL A 337 6.96 -10.72 6.52
C VAL A 337 6.81 -9.36 7.18
N SER A 338 6.06 -9.34 8.28
CA SER A 338 5.57 -8.14 8.96
C SER A 338 6.69 -7.19 9.40
N HIS A 339 7.84 -7.75 9.82
CA HIS A 339 9.03 -6.99 10.21
C HIS A 339 9.72 -6.26 9.06
N LEU A 340 9.32 -6.49 7.80
CA LEU A 340 9.79 -5.72 6.64
C LEU A 340 8.89 -4.52 6.31
N TYR A 341 7.92 -4.19 7.16
CA TYR A 341 7.06 -3.01 6.98
C TYR A 341 7.87 -1.74 6.68
N GLY A 342 8.96 -1.51 7.40
CA GLY A 342 9.82 -0.34 7.24
C GLY A 342 10.49 -0.21 5.87
N LEU A 343 10.62 -1.32 5.10
CA LEU A 343 11.08 -1.32 3.72
C LEU A 343 9.92 -0.98 2.75
N HIS A 344 8.75 -1.60 2.95
CA HIS A 344 7.52 -1.31 2.18
C HIS A 344 6.27 -1.74 2.98
N PRO A 345 5.24 -0.88 3.08
CA PRO A 345 5.07 0.44 2.47
C PRO A 345 5.81 1.58 3.17
N GLY A 346 6.32 1.36 4.39
CA GLY A 346 7.11 2.35 5.12
C GLY A 346 8.35 2.84 4.36
N ASN A 347 9.07 3.75 4.98
CA ASN A 347 10.28 4.37 4.42
C ASN A 347 11.44 4.44 5.43
N LEU A 348 11.40 3.60 6.46
CA LEU A 348 12.43 3.55 7.51
C LEU A 348 13.67 2.76 7.09
N ILE A 349 13.53 1.90 6.07
CA ILE A 349 14.59 1.07 5.51
C ILE A 349 14.75 1.39 4.03
N SER A 350 15.96 1.68 3.62
CA SER A 350 16.29 2.10 2.25
C SER A 350 17.71 1.69 1.87
N PRO A 351 17.93 1.21 0.63
CA PRO A 351 19.28 0.97 0.13
C PRO A 351 20.16 2.23 0.13
N GLU A 352 19.58 3.42 -0.01
CA GLU A 352 20.28 4.69 -0.05
C GLU A 352 20.71 5.17 1.36
N PHE A 353 19.82 5.07 2.36
CA PHE A 353 20.03 5.71 3.66
C PHE A 353 20.32 4.73 4.78
N THR A 354 19.90 3.47 4.66
CA THR A 354 20.12 2.41 5.66
C THR A 354 20.54 1.10 4.98
N PRO A 355 21.67 1.09 4.25
CA PRO A 355 22.08 -0.03 3.41
C PRO A 355 22.26 -1.35 4.17
N GLU A 356 22.71 -1.32 5.42
CA GLU A 356 22.85 -2.51 6.26
C GLU A 356 21.50 -3.17 6.58
N LEU A 357 20.48 -2.35 6.91
CA LEU A 357 19.12 -2.84 7.15
C LEU A 357 18.47 -3.33 5.84
N ALA A 358 18.74 -2.66 4.72
CA ALA A 358 18.25 -3.08 3.41
C ALA A 358 18.85 -4.45 3.02
N GLU A 359 20.13 -4.70 3.31
CA GLU A 359 20.74 -6.00 3.08
C GLU A 359 20.16 -7.06 4.03
N ALA A 360 19.92 -6.74 5.29
CA ALA A 360 19.24 -7.65 6.23
C ALA A 360 17.82 -8.01 5.73
N CYS A 361 17.09 -7.08 5.13
CA CYS A 361 15.80 -7.36 4.48
C CYS A 361 15.96 -8.30 3.28
N ARG A 362 17.02 -8.12 2.47
CA ARG A 362 17.33 -9.02 1.34
C ARG A 362 17.60 -10.43 1.82
N MET A 363 18.36 -10.58 2.90
CA MET A 363 18.60 -11.88 3.53
C MET A 363 17.31 -12.49 4.08
N THR A 364 16.46 -11.70 4.74
CA THR A 364 15.13 -12.13 5.18
C THR A 364 14.29 -12.68 4.03
N LEU A 365 14.20 -11.94 2.93
CA LEU A 365 13.41 -12.36 1.75
C LEU A 365 13.94 -13.63 1.11
N ASN A 366 15.27 -13.77 1.01
CA ASN A 366 15.90 -15.00 0.51
C ASN A 366 15.59 -16.20 1.42
N ARG A 367 15.61 -15.99 2.73
CA ARG A 367 15.31 -17.01 3.74
C ARG A 367 13.84 -17.41 3.73
N ARG A 368 12.91 -16.44 3.61
CA ARG A 368 11.45 -16.68 3.44
C ARG A 368 11.12 -17.41 2.14
N GLY A 369 11.92 -17.21 1.10
CA GLY A 369 11.70 -17.78 -0.22
C GLY A 369 10.63 -17.05 -1.04
N ASP A 370 10.42 -17.52 -2.27
CA ASP A 370 9.53 -16.87 -3.25
C ASP A 370 8.07 -17.34 -3.16
N GLU A 371 7.82 -18.48 -2.54
CA GLU A 371 6.50 -19.05 -2.41
C GLU A 371 5.60 -18.23 -1.48
N GLY A 372 4.29 -18.40 -1.63
CA GLY A 372 3.30 -17.71 -0.80
C GLY A 372 1.94 -17.61 -1.46
N THR A 373 1.01 -17.02 -0.75
CA THR A 373 -0.35 -16.69 -1.24
C THR A 373 -0.32 -15.50 -2.20
N GLY A 374 -1.44 -15.16 -2.82
CA GLY A 374 -1.52 -14.05 -3.77
C GLY A 374 -0.99 -12.73 -3.21
N TRP A 375 -1.53 -12.26 -2.07
CA TRP A 375 -1.07 -11.03 -1.44
C TRP A 375 0.38 -11.12 -0.93
N SER A 376 0.82 -12.28 -0.46
CA SER A 376 2.19 -12.47 0.02
C SER A 376 3.22 -12.30 -1.11
N ARG A 377 2.96 -12.89 -2.29
CA ARG A 377 3.76 -12.68 -3.49
C ARG A 377 3.73 -11.22 -3.94
N ALA A 378 2.55 -10.60 -3.94
CA ALA A 378 2.40 -9.19 -4.27
C ALA A 378 3.22 -8.29 -3.35
N TRP A 379 3.25 -8.56 -2.03
CA TRP A 379 4.10 -7.82 -1.10
C TRP A 379 5.59 -8.00 -1.40
N LYS A 380 6.01 -9.24 -1.66
CA LYS A 380 7.41 -9.53 -2.03
C LYS A 380 7.85 -8.83 -3.32
N ILE A 381 6.96 -8.65 -4.31
CA ILE A 381 7.23 -7.85 -5.51
C ILE A 381 7.60 -6.42 -5.11
N ASN A 382 6.81 -5.79 -4.23
CA ASN A 382 7.07 -4.44 -3.75
C ASN A 382 8.40 -4.33 -2.97
N PHE A 383 8.72 -5.31 -2.13
CA PHE A 383 10.00 -5.34 -1.41
C PHE A 383 11.19 -5.39 -2.37
N TRP A 384 11.16 -6.27 -3.36
CA TRP A 384 12.25 -6.38 -4.32
C TRP A 384 12.37 -5.13 -5.20
N ALA A 385 11.25 -4.48 -5.54
CA ALA A 385 11.26 -3.19 -6.22
C ALA A 385 11.92 -2.10 -5.34
N ARG A 386 11.63 -2.06 -4.03
CA ARG A 386 12.28 -1.12 -3.08
C ARG A 386 13.77 -1.42 -2.87
N LEU A 387 14.19 -2.67 -2.99
CA LEU A 387 15.60 -3.08 -2.96
C LEU A 387 16.31 -2.85 -4.31
N GLY A 388 15.64 -2.33 -5.34
CA GLY A 388 16.21 -2.07 -6.65
C GLY A 388 16.43 -3.32 -7.51
N ASP A 389 15.88 -4.48 -7.14
CA ASP A 389 16.01 -5.73 -7.89
C ASP A 389 14.79 -5.99 -8.77
N GLY A 390 14.75 -5.34 -9.93
CA GLY A 390 13.65 -5.46 -10.89
C GLY A 390 13.49 -6.86 -11.47
N ASN A 391 14.58 -7.59 -11.69
CA ASN A 391 14.52 -8.95 -12.21
C ASN A 391 13.90 -9.93 -11.19
N ARG A 392 14.21 -9.76 -9.90
CA ARG A 392 13.58 -10.56 -8.84
C ARG A 392 12.11 -10.21 -8.67
N ALA A 393 11.78 -8.92 -8.67
CA ALA A 393 10.39 -8.43 -8.64
C ALA A 393 9.59 -9.01 -9.83
N TRP A 394 10.15 -8.99 -11.04
CA TRP A 394 9.54 -9.55 -12.23
C TRP A 394 9.34 -11.08 -12.15
N LYS A 395 10.33 -11.80 -11.64
CA LYS A 395 10.20 -13.24 -11.39
C LYS A 395 9.01 -13.56 -10.49
N LEU A 396 8.84 -12.80 -9.42
CA LEU A 396 7.71 -12.98 -8.49
C LEU A 396 6.39 -12.54 -9.12
N PHE A 397 6.38 -11.50 -9.95
CA PHE A 397 5.20 -11.10 -10.69
C PHE A 397 4.75 -12.20 -11.66
N LYS A 398 5.67 -12.87 -12.36
CA LYS A 398 5.34 -14.04 -13.18
C LYS A 398 4.74 -15.16 -12.33
N SER A 399 5.27 -15.39 -11.13
CA SER A 399 4.71 -16.36 -10.19
C SER A 399 3.31 -15.95 -9.68
N LEU A 400 3.03 -14.66 -9.49
CA LEU A 400 1.70 -14.16 -9.15
C LEU A 400 0.68 -14.44 -10.26
N LEU A 401 1.09 -14.33 -11.53
CA LEU A 401 0.25 -14.61 -12.70
C LEU A 401 0.20 -16.09 -13.09
N HIS A 402 0.79 -16.99 -12.29
CA HIS A 402 0.61 -18.42 -12.50
C HIS A 402 -0.88 -18.79 -12.44
N PRO A 403 -1.38 -19.68 -13.33
CA PRO A 403 -2.77 -20.11 -13.29
C PRO A 403 -3.16 -20.67 -11.92
N ALA A 404 -4.21 -20.12 -11.31
CA ALA A 404 -4.73 -20.56 -10.02
C ALA A 404 -5.51 -21.86 -10.10
N VAL A 405 -6.04 -22.20 -11.28
CA VAL A 405 -6.83 -23.42 -11.54
C VAL A 405 -5.93 -24.46 -12.20
N ASP A 406 -5.81 -25.61 -11.55
CA ASP A 406 -5.20 -26.79 -12.18
C ASP A 406 -6.17 -27.39 -13.20
N ALA A 407 -5.80 -27.33 -14.48
CA ALA A 407 -6.62 -27.84 -15.58
C ALA A 407 -6.87 -29.36 -15.50
N ALA A 408 -6.00 -30.12 -14.82
CA ALA A 408 -6.11 -31.57 -14.71
C ALA A 408 -7.02 -32.02 -13.57
N THR A 409 -6.99 -31.30 -12.43
CA THR A 409 -7.70 -31.69 -11.20
C THR A 409 -8.90 -30.79 -10.89
N GLY A 410 -9.00 -29.62 -11.51
CA GLY A 410 -9.96 -28.57 -11.15
C GLY A 410 -9.70 -27.94 -9.78
N GLY A 411 -8.59 -28.30 -9.12
CA GLY A 411 -8.19 -27.73 -7.84
C GLY A 411 -7.74 -26.28 -7.97
N HIS A 412 -7.87 -25.51 -6.88
CA HIS A 412 -7.48 -24.11 -6.82
C HIS A 412 -6.24 -23.93 -5.94
N GLY A 413 -5.18 -23.32 -6.52
CA GLY A 413 -3.99 -22.89 -5.80
C GLY A 413 -3.89 -21.36 -5.70
N SER A 414 -2.79 -20.86 -5.14
CA SER A 414 -2.44 -19.45 -5.25
C SER A 414 -2.07 -19.11 -6.69
N GLY A 415 -2.30 -17.87 -7.12
CA GLY A 415 -2.01 -17.43 -8.48
C GLY A 415 -3.09 -16.50 -9.02
N THR A 416 -3.43 -16.65 -10.30
CA THR A 416 -4.41 -15.79 -10.98
C THR A 416 -5.47 -16.61 -11.70
N PHE A 417 -6.73 -16.26 -11.50
CA PHE A 417 -7.86 -16.85 -12.22
C PHE A 417 -7.93 -16.36 -13.67
N PRO A 418 -8.66 -17.06 -14.56
CA PRO A 418 -8.78 -16.69 -15.98
C PRO A 418 -9.28 -15.25 -16.24
N ASN A 419 -10.02 -14.67 -15.28
CA ASN A 419 -10.52 -13.29 -15.31
C ASN A 419 -9.55 -12.26 -14.69
N LEU A 420 -8.31 -12.63 -14.42
CA LEU A 420 -7.26 -11.88 -13.74
C LEU A 420 -7.47 -11.66 -12.24
N PHE A 421 -8.50 -12.18 -11.60
CA PHE A 421 -8.61 -12.15 -10.15
C PHE A 421 -7.48 -12.92 -9.47
N CYS A 422 -6.94 -12.36 -8.41
CA CYS A 422 -5.89 -12.99 -7.63
C CYS A 422 -6.47 -14.07 -6.70
N SER A 423 -5.76 -15.18 -6.58
CA SER A 423 -6.10 -16.27 -5.67
C SER A 423 -5.15 -16.32 -4.48
N HIS A 424 -5.75 -16.32 -3.30
CA HIS A 424 -5.02 -16.58 -2.04
C HIS A 424 -4.63 -18.09 -1.92
N PRO A 425 -5.43 -19.17 -2.01
CA PRO A 425 -6.85 -19.43 -2.32
C PRO A 425 -7.81 -19.26 -1.12
N PRO A 426 -9.11 -18.95 -1.29
CA PRO A 426 -9.77 -18.64 -2.56
C PRO A 426 -9.44 -17.22 -3.07
N PHE A 427 -10.29 -16.63 -3.93
CA PHE A 427 -10.14 -15.26 -4.42
C PHE A 427 -10.01 -14.25 -3.28
N GLN A 428 -8.94 -13.45 -3.33
CA GLN A 428 -8.74 -12.23 -2.55
C GLN A 428 -8.21 -11.13 -3.46
N ILE A 429 -8.79 -9.93 -3.37
CA ILE A 429 -8.50 -8.83 -4.29
C ILE A 429 -7.20 -8.08 -3.95
N ASP A 430 -6.71 -8.22 -2.73
CA ASP A 430 -5.49 -7.57 -2.24
C ASP A 430 -4.26 -7.86 -3.10
N GLY A 431 -4.10 -9.12 -3.56
CA GLY A 431 -3.02 -9.48 -4.48
C GLY A 431 -3.12 -8.78 -5.84
N ASN A 432 -4.32 -8.44 -6.32
CA ASN A 432 -4.50 -7.61 -7.50
C ASN A 432 -3.95 -6.20 -7.30
N TYR A 433 -4.30 -5.56 -6.19
CA TYR A 433 -3.87 -4.21 -5.88
C TYR A 433 -2.38 -4.15 -5.53
N GLY A 434 -1.91 -5.09 -4.71
CA GLY A 434 -0.48 -5.20 -4.38
C GLY A 434 0.41 -5.49 -5.59
N GLY A 435 -0.06 -6.32 -6.52
CA GLY A 435 0.63 -6.58 -7.79
C GLY A 435 0.68 -5.34 -8.68
N ALA A 436 -0.42 -4.57 -8.77
CA ALA A 436 -0.43 -3.30 -9.49
C ALA A 436 0.51 -2.26 -8.84
N ALA A 437 0.50 -2.15 -7.50
CA ALA A 437 1.45 -1.30 -6.78
C ALA A 437 2.90 -1.69 -7.05
N GLY A 438 3.19 -3.00 -7.09
CA GLY A 438 4.53 -3.52 -7.40
C GLY A 438 5.02 -3.13 -8.79
N VAL A 439 4.15 -3.17 -9.81
CA VAL A 439 4.47 -2.64 -11.14
C VAL A 439 4.79 -1.15 -11.08
N GLY A 440 4.02 -0.37 -10.32
CA GLY A 440 4.28 1.04 -10.09
C GLY A 440 5.62 1.29 -9.40
N GLU A 441 5.94 0.55 -8.33
CA GLU A 441 7.21 0.65 -7.59
C GLU A 441 8.44 0.28 -8.44
N MET A 442 8.32 -0.64 -9.39
CA MET A 442 9.40 -0.94 -10.33
C MET A 442 9.72 0.23 -11.26
N LEU A 443 8.75 1.09 -11.56
CA LEU A 443 8.85 2.16 -12.55
C LEU A 443 9.12 3.54 -11.96
N LEU A 444 8.54 3.85 -10.78
CA LEU A 444 8.58 5.18 -10.17
C LEU A 444 8.50 5.09 -8.66
N GLN A 445 9.47 5.68 -7.97
CA GLN A 445 9.46 5.82 -6.50
C GLN A 445 9.67 7.27 -6.09
N SER A 446 9.14 7.67 -4.92
CA SER A 446 9.31 9.02 -4.37
C SER A 446 9.31 9.06 -2.83
N HIS A 447 9.46 7.90 -2.17
CA HIS A 447 9.41 7.77 -0.72
C HIS A 447 10.69 8.28 0.00
N GLU A 448 11.79 8.40 -0.72
CA GLU A 448 13.09 8.83 -0.18
C GLU A 448 13.32 10.36 -0.30
N GLY A 449 12.27 11.13 -0.62
CA GLY A 449 12.37 12.60 -0.75
C GLY A 449 12.86 13.08 -2.11
N PHE A 450 13.02 12.18 -3.07
CA PHE A 450 13.34 12.48 -4.48
C PHE A 450 12.55 11.58 -5.43
N ILE A 451 12.36 12.04 -6.64
CA ILE A 451 11.74 11.29 -7.73
C ILE A 451 12.80 10.33 -8.30
N HIS A 452 12.56 9.03 -8.18
CA HIS A 452 13.45 7.98 -8.67
C HIS A 452 12.78 7.28 -9.85
N LEU A 453 13.33 7.53 -11.04
CA LEU A 453 12.82 6.98 -12.31
C LEU A 453 13.45 5.63 -12.57
N LEU A 454 12.64 4.63 -12.91
CA LEU A 454 13.03 3.25 -13.23
C LEU A 454 13.93 2.59 -12.16
N PRO A 455 13.60 2.71 -10.85
CA PRO A 455 14.47 2.22 -9.78
C PRO A 455 14.71 0.71 -9.83
N ALA A 456 13.76 -0.05 -10.38
CA ALA A 456 13.80 -1.51 -10.43
C ALA A 456 13.24 -2.04 -11.77
N LEU A 457 13.71 -1.48 -12.87
CA LEU A 457 13.27 -1.90 -14.20
C LEU A 457 13.78 -3.31 -14.52
N PRO A 458 12.90 -4.28 -14.87
CA PRO A 458 13.33 -5.59 -15.36
C PRO A 458 14.09 -5.48 -16.70
N ASP A 459 15.07 -6.33 -16.92
CA ASP A 459 15.85 -6.35 -18.16
C ASP A 459 14.98 -6.59 -19.41
N SER A 460 13.89 -7.32 -19.27
CA SER A 460 12.93 -7.59 -20.37
C SER A 460 12.05 -6.38 -20.72
N TRP A 461 12.00 -5.33 -19.88
CA TRP A 461 11.22 -4.12 -20.16
C TRP A 461 12.06 -3.05 -20.87
N THR A 462 12.66 -3.44 -21.99
CA THR A 462 13.66 -2.62 -22.71
C THR A 462 13.12 -1.27 -23.18
N THR A 463 11.83 -1.17 -23.49
CA THR A 463 11.19 0.04 -24.02
C THR A 463 9.81 0.19 -23.41
N GLY A 464 9.36 1.40 -23.19
CA GLY A 464 8.02 1.67 -22.71
C GLY A 464 7.80 3.14 -22.36
N ASN A 465 6.63 3.40 -21.87
CA ASN A 465 6.27 4.71 -21.33
C ASN A 465 5.15 4.60 -20.32
N PHE A 466 5.12 5.57 -19.43
CA PHE A 466 3.92 5.85 -18.64
C PHE A 466 3.60 7.35 -18.67
N ARG A 467 2.32 7.68 -18.42
CA ARG A 467 1.84 9.05 -18.37
C ARG A 467 1.02 9.25 -17.10
N GLY A 468 1.18 10.41 -16.47
CA GLY A 468 0.35 10.89 -15.37
C GLY A 468 0.56 10.19 -14.02
N MET A 469 1.56 9.31 -13.84
CA MET A 469 1.84 8.71 -12.55
C MET A 469 2.20 9.78 -11.53
N ARG A 470 1.66 9.67 -10.30
CA ARG A 470 1.83 10.69 -9.26
C ARG A 470 3.04 10.37 -8.37
N VAL A 471 3.56 11.44 -7.76
CA VAL A 471 4.63 11.39 -6.77
C VAL A 471 4.29 12.24 -5.56
N ARG A 472 4.92 11.92 -4.42
CA ARG A 472 4.82 12.71 -3.20
C ARG A 472 5.32 14.14 -3.47
N GLY A 473 4.75 15.11 -2.76
CA GLY A 473 4.98 16.53 -3.01
C GLY A 473 4.03 17.15 -4.01
N GLY A 474 3.13 16.36 -4.64
CA GLY A 474 2.07 16.88 -5.49
C GLY A 474 2.48 17.17 -6.92
N ALA A 475 3.13 16.22 -7.59
CA ALA A 475 3.39 16.29 -9.03
C ALA A 475 2.94 15.03 -9.77
N SER A 476 2.81 15.13 -11.09
CA SER A 476 2.67 14.00 -12.00
C SER A 476 3.87 13.87 -12.90
N ILE A 477 4.17 12.64 -13.28
CA ILE A 477 5.33 12.27 -14.09
C ILE A 477 4.87 11.54 -15.33
N ASP A 478 5.35 12.02 -16.48
CA ASP A 478 5.39 11.27 -17.71
C ASP A 478 6.82 10.79 -17.94
N LEU A 479 7.00 9.57 -18.43
CA LEU A 479 8.30 9.02 -18.71
C LEU A 479 8.30 8.20 -19.99
N ASP A 480 9.35 8.37 -20.79
CA ASP A 480 9.71 7.51 -21.90
C ASP A 480 11.08 6.87 -21.62
N TRP A 481 11.22 5.59 -21.92
CA TRP A 481 12.50 4.90 -21.88
C TRP A 481 12.71 3.99 -23.10
N LYS A 482 13.97 3.80 -23.44
CA LYS A 482 14.42 2.96 -24.54
C LYS A 482 15.72 2.27 -24.18
N ASP A 483 15.89 1.03 -24.59
CA ASP A 483 17.07 0.20 -24.29
C ASP A 483 17.39 0.16 -22.78
N GLY A 484 16.33 0.07 -21.94
CA GLY A 484 16.44 0.04 -20.48
C GLY A 484 16.82 1.39 -19.83
N ARG A 485 16.82 2.50 -20.59
CA ARG A 485 17.27 3.81 -20.11
C ARG A 485 16.18 4.87 -20.24
N ALA A 486 15.97 5.64 -19.19
CA ALA A 486 15.13 6.83 -19.25
C ALA A 486 15.68 7.78 -20.33
N THR A 487 14.81 8.23 -21.23
CA THR A 487 15.17 9.15 -22.31
C THR A 487 14.57 10.53 -22.14
N ARG A 488 13.30 10.59 -21.75
CA ARG A 488 12.57 11.83 -21.54
C ARG A 488 11.56 11.68 -20.40
N ALA A 489 11.55 12.65 -19.50
CA ALA A 489 10.50 12.79 -18.49
C ALA A 489 9.84 14.18 -18.58
N VAL A 490 8.57 14.26 -18.17
CA VAL A 490 7.89 15.53 -17.88
C VAL A 490 7.43 15.50 -16.44
N VAL A 491 7.80 16.53 -15.69
CA VAL A 491 7.35 16.76 -14.32
C VAL A 491 6.34 17.89 -14.36
N THR A 492 5.08 17.61 -14.04
CA THR A 492 4.00 18.61 -13.98
C THR A 492 3.61 18.85 -12.53
N ALA A 493 3.79 20.06 -12.02
CA ALA A 493 3.40 20.41 -10.66
C ALA A 493 1.88 20.54 -10.52
N LEU A 494 1.27 19.79 -9.63
CA LEU A 494 -0.16 19.87 -9.30
C LEU A 494 -0.43 20.89 -8.20
N VAL A 495 0.59 21.08 -7.35
CA VAL A 495 0.68 22.16 -6.36
C VAL A 495 2.04 22.80 -6.50
N PRO A 496 2.22 24.07 -6.08
CA PRO A 496 3.55 24.69 -6.08
C PRO A 496 4.50 23.94 -5.17
N GLY A 497 5.72 23.67 -5.64
CA GLY A 497 6.66 22.92 -4.84
C GLY A 497 8.06 22.79 -5.44
N LYS A 498 8.96 22.24 -4.61
CA LYS A 498 10.31 21.87 -5.01
C LYS A 498 10.39 20.37 -5.21
N PHE A 499 10.70 19.94 -6.43
CA PHE A 499 10.76 18.54 -6.83
C PHE A 499 12.21 18.15 -7.11
N THR A 500 12.75 17.26 -6.32
CA THR A 500 14.11 16.73 -6.53
C THR A 500 14.03 15.46 -7.37
N VAL A 501 14.79 15.44 -8.47
CA VAL A 501 14.89 14.28 -9.37
C VAL A 501 16.27 13.65 -9.22
N LYS A 502 16.30 12.35 -8.89
CA LYS A 502 17.53 11.57 -8.89
C LYS A 502 17.92 11.27 -10.36
N MET A 503 19.16 11.53 -10.73
CA MET A 503 19.68 11.23 -12.05
C MET A 503 19.67 9.71 -12.26
N PRO A 504 19.07 9.18 -13.34
CA PRO A 504 19.20 7.76 -13.65
C PRO A 504 20.67 7.36 -13.78
N ALA A 505 21.05 6.20 -13.24
CA ALA A 505 22.44 5.74 -13.25
C ALA A 505 23.03 5.59 -14.66
N SER A 506 22.18 5.43 -15.67
CA SER A 506 22.57 5.34 -17.08
C SER A 506 22.83 6.70 -17.73
N ALA A 507 22.49 7.82 -17.08
CA ALA A 507 22.63 9.16 -17.64
C ALA A 507 23.85 9.89 -17.08
N VAL A 508 24.61 10.55 -17.96
CA VAL A 508 25.76 11.39 -17.56
C VAL A 508 25.39 12.85 -17.42
N ARG A 509 24.27 13.26 -17.99
CA ARG A 509 23.69 14.61 -17.87
C ARG A 509 22.19 14.59 -18.12
N ALA A 510 21.52 15.62 -17.59
CA ALA A 510 20.13 15.95 -17.93
C ALA A 510 20.04 17.37 -18.47
N GLU A 511 19.24 17.56 -19.51
CA GLU A 511 18.83 18.88 -20.01
C GLU A 511 17.38 19.10 -19.59
N VAL A 512 17.15 20.18 -18.84
CA VAL A 512 15.86 20.52 -18.26
C VAL A 512 15.34 21.80 -18.87
N THR A 513 14.17 21.77 -19.49
CA THR A 513 13.50 22.93 -20.05
C THR A 513 12.29 23.30 -19.20
N VAL A 514 12.27 24.53 -18.67
CA VAL A 514 11.18 25.12 -17.89
C VAL A 514 10.96 26.55 -18.39
N GLY A 515 9.71 26.95 -18.66
CA GLY A 515 9.38 28.31 -19.10
C GLY A 515 10.14 28.77 -20.35
N GLY A 516 10.53 27.84 -21.24
CA GLY A 516 11.31 28.14 -22.45
C GLY A 516 12.82 28.25 -22.23
N HIS A 517 13.31 28.12 -21.02
CA HIS A 517 14.74 28.13 -20.70
C HIS A 517 15.26 26.71 -20.47
N THR A 518 16.47 26.39 -20.99
CA THR A 518 17.09 25.08 -20.82
C THR A 518 18.32 25.18 -19.93
N TYR A 519 18.39 24.28 -18.96
CA TYR A 519 19.48 24.16 -17.98
C TYR A 519 20.11 22.76 -18.11
N THR A 520 21.42 22.67 -17.92
CA THR A 520 22.14 21.38 -17.94
C THR A 520 22.61 21.00 -16.55
N TYR A 521 22.30 19.77 -16.14
CA TYR A 521 22.70 19.19 -14.86
C TYR A 521 23.60 17.97 -15.08
N LYS A 522 24.68 17.86 -14.28
CA LYS A 522 25.63 16.73 -14.30
C LYS A 522 25.79 16.11 -12.89
N LYS A 523 24.98 16.53 -11.93
CA LYS A 523 24.99 16.04 -10.55
C LYS A 523 24.12 14.79 -10.40
N PRO A 524 24.33 13.98 -9.34
CA PRO A 524 23.51 12.79 -9.05
C PRO A 524 22.02 13.11 -8.87
N ALA A 525 21.66 14.34 -8.49
CA ALA A 525 20.30 14.83 -8.38
C ALA A 525 20.24 16.33 -8.68
N PHE A 526 19.05 16.79 -9.09
CA PHE A 526 18.74 18.21 -9.30
C PHE A 526 17.32 18.52 -8.82
N SER A 527 17.07 19.79 -8.49
CA SER A 527 15.75 20.22 -8.00
C SER A 527 15.11 21.19 -8.99
N LEU A 528 13.79 21.11 -9.07
CA LEU A 528 12.91 21.92 -9.89
C LEU A 528 11.96 22.69 -8.97
N ASP A 529 11.97 24.02 -9.03
CA ASP A 529 10.99 24.85 -8.34
C ASP A 529 9.89 25.19 -9.36
N LEU A 530 8.71 24.63 -9.18
CA LEU A 530 7.60 24.74 -10.14
C LEU A 530 6.36 25.31 -9.46
N ASN A 531 5.66 26.20 -10.19
CA ASN A 531 4.34 26.68 -9.81
C ASN A 531 3.26 25.66 -10.23
N LYS A 532 2.06 25.77 -9.66
CA LYS A 532 0.94 24.91 -10.03
C LYS A 532 0.65 24.99 -11.54
N GLY A 533 0.61 23.83 -12.19
CA GLY A 533 0.39 23.68 -13.63
C GLY A 533 1.63 23.90 -14.49
N GLU A 534 2.77 24.24 -13.89
CA GLU A 534 4.02 24.40 -14.62
C GLU A 534 4.65 23.04 -14.91
N GLU A 535 5.27 22.92 -16.07
CA GLU A 535 5.91 21.70 -16.56
C GLU A 535 7.43 21.88 -16.75
N ALA A 536 8.16 20.88 -16.32
CA ALA A 536 9.57 20.73 -16.64
C ALA A 536 9.79 19.51 -17.55
N THR A 537 10.28 19.72 -18.76
CA THR A 537 10.73 18.63 -19.63
C THR A 537 12.19 18.32 -19.34
N VAL A 538 12.50 17.06 -19.08
CA VAL A 538 13.84 16.55 -18.76
C VAL A 538 14.26 15.54 -19.84
N CYS A 539 15.35 15.78 -20.52
CA CYS A 539 15.99 14.85 -21.45
C CYS A 539 17.27 14.30 -20.82
N PHE A 540 17.43 12.99 -20.83
CA PHE A 540 18.59 12.29 -20.25
C PHE A 540 19.56 11.83 -21.36
N PHE A 541 20.88 11.94 -21.10
CA PHE A 541 21.95 11.62 -22.06
C PHE A 541 23.08 10.81 -21.41
#